data_3b04e04c0fe3e8e6f2e45bf047b53bf3
#
_entry.id   3b04e04c0fe3e8e6f2e45bf047b53bf3
#
_cell.length_a   1.000
_cell.length_b   1.000
_cell.length_c   1.000
_cell.angle_alpha   90.00
_cell.angle_beta   90.00
_cell.angle_gamma   90.00
#
_symmetry.space_group_name_H-M   'P 1'
#
loop_
_entity.id
_entity.type
_entity.pdbx_description
1 polymer ?
#
loop_
_entity_poly.entity_id
_entity_poly.type
_entity_poly.pdbx_seq_one_letter_code
_entity_poly.pdbx_strand_id
1 'polypeptide(L)'
;QRAKQFLAEGHDIKEIAYINFDDERLYGMKVEDFDLILQAYHAMYSHKPILFFDEIQNIEGWEHFARRLANQKYRVFITGSNAKMLSRDIATTLGARYFDEKIFPYSFKEYLAANGIILEENWQYGKQKDTVQQYFSDYFMWGGFPELLLYRYKRQWLNGLYEKIVLGDVIQRNGIKNEQALRL
;
A
#
# COMPACT_ATOMS: atom_id res chain seq x y z
N GLN A 1 1.05 3.85 8.21
CA GLN A 1 2.25 3.78 9.09
C GLN A 1 3.11 5.05 8.96
N ARG A 2 3.50 5.47 7.73
CA ARG A 2 4.39 6.63 7.52
C ARG A 2 3.78 7.95 8.05
N ALA A 3 2.50 8.19 7.84
CA ALA A 3 1.82 9.37 8.41
C ALA A 3 1.87 9.37 9.95
N LYS A 4 1.65 8.21 10.60
CA LYS A 4 1.78 8.09 12.07
C LYS A 4 3.21 8.37 12.54
N GLN A 5 4.20 8.01 11.75
CA GLN A 5 5.60 8.31 12.06
C GLN A 5 5.87 9.82 12.05
N PHE A 6 5.36 10.57 11.06
CA PHE A 6 5.48 12.02 11.04
C PHE A 6 4.84 12.69 12.27
N LEU A 7 3.67 12.20 12.70
CA LEU A 7 3.04 12.69 13.93
C LEU A 7 3.89 12.40 15.16
N ALA A 8 4.54 11.22 15.22
CA ALA A 8 5.47 10.88 16.31
C ALA A 8 6.77 11.70 16.26
N GLU A 9 7.20 12.13 15.08
CA GLU A 9 8.34 13.04 14.86
C GLU A 9 8.01 14.51 15.20
N GLY A 10 6.76 14.81 15.56
CA GLY A 10 6.32 16.14 16.00
C GLY A 10 5.64 17.00 14.93
N HIS A 11 5.34 16.44 13.76
CA HIS A 11 4.53 17.13 12.76
C HIS A 11 3.07 17.29 13.20
N ASP A 12 2.46 18.44 12.91
CA ASP A 12 1.02 18.64 13.14
C ASP A 12 0.21 17.83 12.11
N ILE A 13 -0.92 17.26 12.53
CA ILE A 13 -1.88 16.60 11.64
C ILE A 13 -2.32 17.51 10.48
N LYS A 14 -2.36 18.82 10.70
CA LYS A 14 -2.69 19.83 9.69
C LYS A 14 -1.68 19.91 8.56
N GLU A 15 -0.45 19.42 8.77
CA GLU A 15 0.59 19.36 7.74
C GLU A 15 0.38 18.18 6.78
N ILE A 16 -0.49 17.23 7.13
CA ILE A 16 -0.72 16.00 6.37
C ILE A 16 -2.01 16.13 5.57
N ALA A 17 -1.90 16.01 4.25
CA ALA A 17 -3.03 15.88 3.34
C ALA A 17 -3.06 14.45 2.77
N TYR A 18 -4.12 13.71 3.12
CA TYR A 18 -4.34 12.34 2.65
C TYR A 18 -5.55 12.29 1.72
N ILE A 19 -5.36 11.69 0.56
CA ILE A 19 -6.40 11.51 -0.46
C ILE A 19 -6.33 10.08 -0.96
N ASN A 20 -7.47 9.39 -0.90
CA ASN A 20 -7.65 8.06 -1.47
C ASN A 20 -8.43 8.18 -2.79
N PHE A 21 -7.80 7.85 -3.90
CA PHE A 21 -8.43 7.90 -5.24
C PHE A 21 -9.30 6.67 -5.57
N ASP A 22 -9.48 5.77 -4.61
CA ASP A 22 -10.50 4.71 -4.65
C ASP A 22 -11.84 5.16 -4.00
N ASP A 23 -11.89 6.39 -3.48
CA ASP A 23 -13.08 6.98 -2.89
C ASP A 23 -14.10 7.34 -3.98
N GLU A 24 -15.32 6.82 -3.87
CA GLU A 24 -16.41 7.04 -4.82
C GLU A 24 -16.74 8.52 -5.05
N ARG A 25 -16.49 9.39 -4.06
CA ARG A 25 -16.70 10.83 -4.16
C ARG A 25 -15.77 11.52 -5.14
N LEU A 26 -14.65 10.87 -5.47
CA LEU A 26 -13.67 11.33 -6.45
C LEU A 26 -13.85 10.68 -7.83
N TYR A 27 -14.91 9.89 -8.00
CA TYR A 27 -15.20 9.25 -9.28
C TYR A 27 -15.37 10.28 -10.39
N GLY A 28 -14.62 10.10 -11.47
CA GLY A 28 -14.59 11.04 -12.59
C GLY A 28 -13.60 12.19 -12.45
N MET A 29 -12.88 12.27 -11.31
CA MET A 29 -11.76 13.20 -11.15
C MET A 29 -10.67 12.91 -12.17
N LYS A 30 -10.11 13.98 -12.75
CA LYS A 30 -9.02 13.91 -13.73
C LYS A 30 -7.77 14.58 -13.18
N VAL A 31 -6.63 14.35 -13.87
CA VAL A 31 -5.36 14.94 -13.45
C VAL A 31 -5.39 16.48 -13.47
N GLU A 32 -6.22 17.08 -14.33
CA GLU A 32 -6.42 18.53 -14.39
C GLU A 32 -7.05 19.10 -13.12
N ASP A 33 -7.83 18.28 -12.40
CA ASP A 33 -8.50 18.67 -11.15
C ASP A 33 -7.56 18.64 -9.94
N PHE A 34 -6.36 18.09 -10.09
CA PHE A 34 -5.43 17.92 -8.96
C PHE A 34 -4.98 19.24 -8.33
N ASP A 35 -5.00 20.33 -9.09
CA ASP A 35 -4.71 21.65 -8.56
C ASP A 35 -5.76 22.11 -7.53
N LEU A 36 -7.00 21.61 -7.62
CA LEU A 36 -8.04 21.88 -6.62
C LEU A 36 -7.65 21.34 -5.25
N ILE A 37 -6.90 20.22 -5.18
CA ILE A 37 -6.39 19.64 -3.94
C ILE A 37 -5.49 20.65 -3.22
N LEU A 38 -4.53 21.21 -3.96
CA LEU A 38 -3.60 22.20 -3.42
C LEU A 38 -4.32 23.51 -3.06
N GLN A 39 -5.25 23.96 -3.90
CA GLN A 39 -6.06 25.14 -3.63
C GLN A 39 -6.89 24.99 -2.37
N ALA A 40 -7.59 23.87 -2.22
CA ALA A 40 -8.37 23.56 -1.02
C ALA A 40 -7.50 23.54 0.25
N TYR A 41 -6.32 22.93 0.15
CA TYR A 41 -5.39 22.92 1.29
C TYR A 41 -4.90 24.32 1.64
N HIS A 42 -4.47 25.12 0.64
CA HIS A 42 -3.95 26.45 0.87
C HIS A 42 -5.02 27.47 1.24
N ALA A 43 -6.30 27.20 0.99
CA ALA A 43 -7.40 27.98 1.55
C ALA A 43 -7.52 27.85 3.08
N MET A 44 -7.02 26.74 3.64
CA MET A 44 -7.06 26.48 5.08
C MET A 44 -5.71 26.73 5.78
N TYR A 45 -4.60 26.51 5.07
CA TYR A 45 -3.25 26.51 5.66
C TYR A 45 -2.24 27.19 4.76
N SER A 46 -1.33 27.98 5.35
CA SER A 46 -0.31 28.75 4.62
C SER A 46 0.96 27.98 4.29
N HIS A 47 1.18 26.82 4.92
CA HIS A 47 2.38 26.00 4.71
C HIS A 47 2.15 24.92 3.64
N LYS A 48 3.22 24.31 3.15
CA LYS A 48 3.14 23.20 2.20
C LYS A 48 2.71 21.92 2.89
N PRO A 49 1.76 21.14 2.33
CA PRO A 49 1.40 19.85 2.85
C PRO A 49 2.48 18.77 2.61
N ILE A 50 2.50 17.78 3.50
CA ILE A 50 3.00 16.45 3.21
C ILE A 50 1.84 15.68 2.59
N LEU A 51 1.97 15.32 1.31
CA LEU A 51 0.90 14.72 0.52
C LEU A 51 0.98 13.18 0.58
N PHE A 52 -0.16 12.55 0.84
CA PHE A 52 -0.34 11.12 0.74
C PHE A 52 -1.44 10.82 -0.27
N PHE A 53 -1.07 10.22 -1.37
CA PHE A 53 -1.96 9.82 -2.46
C PHE A 53 -2.06 8.30 -2.49
N ASP A 54 -3.25 7.80 -2.16
CA ASP A 54 -3.53 6.37 -2.11
C ASP A 54 -4.31 5.95 -3.35
N GLU A 55 -3.95 4.80 -3.93
CA GLU A 55 -4.52 4.24 -5.16
C GLU A 55 -4.49 5.23 -6.35
N ILE A 56 -3.40 5.98 -6.49
CA ILE A 56 -3.27 7.09 -7.46
C ILE A 56 -3.38 6.62 -8.92
N GLN A 57 -3.12 5.33 -9.20
CA GLN A 57 -3.23 4.77 -10.54
C GLN A 57 -4.66 4.78 -11.09
N ASN A 58 -5.66 5.08 -10.26
CA ASN A 58 -7.04 5.27 -10.71
C ASN A 58 -7.21 6.56 -11.52
N ILE A 59 -6.23 7.47 -11.49
CA ILE A 59 -6.23 8.71 -12.28
C ILE A 59 -5.17 8.62 -13.37
N GLU A 60 -5.58 8.71 -14.63
CA GLU A 60 -4.68 8.68 -15.77
C GLU A 60 -3.81 9.96 -15.81
N GLY A 61 -2.51 9.83 -16.11
CA GLY A 61 -1.58 10.96 -16.24
C GLY A 61 -1.10 11.55 -14.91
N TRP A 62 -1.37 10.90 -13.79
CA TRP A 62 -0.98 11.34 -12.44
C TRP A 62 0.53 11.58 -12.30
N GLU A 63 1.36 10.85 -13.06
CA GLU A 63 2.82 10.93 -13.02
C GLU A 63 3.36 12.31 -13.42
N HIS A 64 2.66 13.02 -14.29
CA HIS A 64 3.01 14.40 -14.67
C HIS A 64 2.80 15.37 -13.51
N PHE A 65 1.70 15.19 -12.77
CA PHE A 65 1.42 15.96 -11.56
C PHE A 65 2.45 15.67 -10.48
N ALA A 66 2.73 14.37 -10.21
CA ALA A 66 3.74 13.97 -9.25
C ALA A 66 5.12 14.56 -9.56
N ARG A 67 5.52 14.58 -10.85
CA ARG A 67 6.76 15.21 -11.29
C ARG A 67 6.75 16.72 -11.01
N ARG A 68 5.63 17.40 -11.27
CA ARG A 68 5.49 18.83 -10.96
C ARG A 68 5.64 19.10 -9.47
N LEU A 69 5.00 18.32 -8.62
CA LEU A 69 5.12 18.41 -7.16
C LEU A 69 6.57 18.19 -6.67
N ALA A 70 7.24 17.18 -7.23
CA ALA A 70 8.65 16.91 -6.93
C ALA A 70 9.56 18.09 -7.32
N ASN A 71 9.34 18.70 -8.50
CA ASN A 71 10.06 19.90 -8.94
C ASN A 71 9.82 21.10 -8.01
N GLN A 72 8.61 21.21 -7.47
CA GLN A 72 8.24 22.24 -6.50
C GLN A 72 8.66 21.90 -5.06
N LYS A 73 9.39 20.77 -4.86
CA LYS A 73 9.88 20.31 -3.56
C LYS A 73 8.76 20.04 -2.54
N TYR A 74 7.65 19.51 -3.01
CA TYR A 74 6.67 18.89 -2.12
C TYR A 74 7.17 17.52 -1.65
N ARG A 75 6.81 17.14 -0.43
CA ARG A 75 7.00 15.79 0.08
C ARG A 75 5.75 14.99 -0.24
N VAL A 76 5.89 14.00 -1.14
CA VAL A 76 4.77 13.22 -1.66
C VAL A 76 5.01 11.74 -1.42
N PHE A 77 4.03 11.07 -0.85
CA PHE A 77 3.96 9.63 -0.70
C PHE A 77 2.83 9.11 -1.55
N ILE A 78 3.14 8.12 -2.36
CA ILE A 78 2.21 7.55 -3.33
C ILE A 78 2.11 6.07 -3.05
N THR A 79 0.89 5.54 -3.01
CA THR A 79 0.64 4.11 -3.02
C THR A 79 -0.19 3.71 -4.23
N GLY A 80 -0.12 2.44 -4.57
CA GLY A 80 -0.95 1.85 -5.60
C GLY A 80 -0.69 0.36 -5.73
N SER A 81 -1.76 -0.37 -6.01
CA SER A 81 -1.76 -1.82 -6.17
C SER A 81 -1.39 -2.29 -7.58
N ASN A 82 -1.08 -1.37 -8.51
CA ASN A 82 -0.95 -1.68 -9.93
C ASN A 82 0.51 -1.72 -10.40
N ALA A 83 0.86 -2.77 -11.15
CA ALA A 83 2.14 -2.90 -11.86
C ALA A 83 2.44 -1.73 -12.86
N LYS A 84 1.42 -0.97 -13.29
CA LYS A 84 1.62 0.26 -14.07
C LYS A 84 2.47 1.29 -13.34
N MET A 85 2.46 1.31 -12.00
CA MET A 85 3.34 2.18 -11.20
C MET A 85 4.82 1.80 -11.31
N LEU A 86 5.11 0.57 -11.72
CA LEU A 86 6.46 0.06 -11.94
C LEU A 86 6.86 0.14 -13.42
N SER A 87 6.03 0.79 -14.26
CA SER A 87 6.28 0.87 -15.70
C SER A 87 7.49 1.74 -16.00
N ARG A 88 8.14 1.42 -17.13
CA ARG A 88 9.25 2.21 -17.66
C ARG A 88 8.87 3.68 -17.89
N ASP A 89 7.59 3.92 -18.20
CA ASP A 89 7.05 5.26 -18.50
C ASP A 89 7.03 6.13 -17.23
N ILE A 90 6.68 5.55 -16.07
CA ILE A 90 6.73 6.24 -14.78
C ILE A 90 8.18 6.59 -14.42
N ALA A 91 9.09 5.61 -14.54
CA ALA A 91 10.51 5.84 -14.30
C ALA A 91 11.06 6.94 -15.22
N THR A 92 10.64 6.95 -16.49
CA THR A 92 11.03 7.97 -17.46
C THR A 92 10.44 9.35 -17.12
N THR A 93 9.17 9.41 -16.71
CA THR A 93 8.48 10.67 -16.40
C THR A 93 8.99 11.29 -15.10
N LEU A 94 9.16 10.50 -14.04
CA LEU A 94 9.65 10.97 -12.74
C LEU A 94 11.18 11.12 -12.72
N GLY A 95 11.90 10.35 -13.53
CA GLY A 95 13.35 10.30 -13.53
C GLY A 95 13.90 9.85 -12.17
N ALA A 96 15.00 10.44 -11.71
CA ALA A 96 15.62 10.13 -10.42
C ALA A 96 14.95 10.86 -9.22
N ARG A 97 13.65 11.21 -9.31
CA ARG A 97 12.94 12.02 -8.31
C ARG A 97 12.04 11.20 -7.40
N TYR A 98 12.16 9.88 -7.41
CA TYR A 98 11.37 9.00 -6.56
C TYR A 98 12.21 7.87 -5.99
N PHE A 99 11.73 7.32 -4.90
CA PHE A 99 12.20 6.08 -4.33
C PHE A 99 11.05 5.08 -4.36
N ASP A 100 11.31 3.89 -4.89
CA ASP A 100 10.34 2.81 -4.95
C ASP A 100 10.57 1.86 -3.76
N GLU A 101 9.51 1.61 -3.01
CA GLU A 101 9.51 0.70 -1.88
C GLU A 101 8.39 -0.34 -2.05
N LYS A 102 8.75 -1.60 -2.20
CA LYS A 102 7.79 -2.70 -2.31
C LYS A 102 7.37 -3.17 -0.92
N ILE A 103 6.07 -3.18 -0.69
CA ILE A 103 5.49 -3.70 0.54
C ILE A 103 5.04 -5.14 0.30
N PHE A 104 5.56 -6.05 1.12
CA PHE A 104 5.22 -7.47 1.09
C PHE A 104 4.40 -7.85 2.32
N PRO A 105 3.66 -8.98 2.28
CA PRO A 105 3.16 -9.60 3.49
C PRO A 105 4.29 -9.82 4.51
N TYR A 106 3.94 -9.98 5.77
CA TYR A 106 4.93 -10.25 6.82
C TYR A 106 5.83 -11.43 6.48
N SER A 107 7.13 -11.26 6.62
CA SER A 107 8.06 -12.39 6.79
C SER A 107 7.71 -13.16 8.05
N PHE A 108 8.17 -14.39 8.19
CA PHE A 108 7.90 -15.18 9.42
C PHE A 108 8.40 -14.47 10.69
N LYS A 109 9.54 -13.79 10.61
CA LYS A 109 10.07 -13.01 11.73
C LYS A 109 9.15 -11.84 12.11
N GLU A 110 8.63 -11.11 11.13
CA GLU A 110 7.67 -10.02 11.37
C GLU A 110 6.34 -10.55 11.87
N TYR A 111 5.90 -11.71 11.36
CA TYR A 111 4.70 -12.40 11.84
C TYR A 111 4.82 -12.79 13.32
N LEU A 112 5.96 -13.34 13.73
CA LEU A 112 6.23 -13.63 15.15
C LEU A 112 6.20 -12.36 15.99
N ALA A 113 6.88 -11.31 15.55
CA ALA A 113 6.90 -10.02 16.26
C ALA A 113 5.51 -9.40 16.38
N ALA A 114 4.69 -9.48 15.33
CA ALA A 114 3.30 -9.00 15.34
C ALA A 114 2.40 -9.79 16.30
N ASN A 115 2.75 -11.05 16.60
CA ASN A 115 2.10 -11.87 17.63
C ASN A 115 2.75 -11.73 19.02
N GLY A 116 3.67 -10.78 19.22
CA GLY A 116 4.34 -10.53 20.49
C GLY A 116 5.44 -11.54 20.84
N ILE A 117 5.89 -12.36 19.88
CA ILE A 117 6.93 -13.34 20.06
C ILE A 117 8.28 -12.72 19.69
N ILE A 118 9.14 -12.55 20.69
CA ILE A 118 10.53 -12.15 20.53
C ILE A 118 11.38 -13.41 20.65
N LEU A 119 12.15 -13.71 19.60
CA LEU A 119 13.03 -14.87 19.59
C LEU A 119 14.20 -14.67 20.56
N GLU A 120 14.36 -15.60 21.49
CA GLU A 120 15.53 -15.69 22.37
C GLU A 120 16.73 -16.27 21.62
N GLU A 121 17.94 -16.01 22.15
CA GLU A 121 19.14 -16.67 21.65
C GLU A 121 19.01 -18.20 21.86
N ASN A 122 19.31 -18.97 20.82
CA ASN A 122 19.19 -20.44 20.84
C ASN A 122 17.75 -20.97 21.08
N TRP A 123 16.72 -20.23 20.69
CA TRP A 123 15.30 -20.63 20.81
C TRP A 123 15.02 -22.05 20.30
N GLN A 124 15.81 -22.55 19.32
CA GLN A 124 15.66 -23.89 18.72
C GLN A 124 15.86 -25.03 19.72
N TYR A 125 16.61 -24.77 20.79
CA TYR A 125 16.94 -25.73 21.84
C TYR A 125 16.22 -25.43 23.17
N GLY A 126 15.51 -24.32 23.22
CA GLY A 126 14.82 -23.82 24.41
C GLY A 126 13.32 -24.14 24.45
N LYS A 127 12.67 -23.58 25.48
CA LYS A 127 11.21 -23.73 25.69
C LYS A 127 10.37 -23.05 24.58
N GLN A 128 10.96 -22.12 23.80
CA GLN A 128 10.26 -21.43 22.72
C GLN A 128 10.07 -22.30 21.47
N LYS A 129 10.79 -23.43 21.34
CA LYS A 129 10.77 -24.25 20.13
C LYS A 129 9.36 -24.66 19.71
N ASP A 130 8.58 -25.21 20.62
CA ASP A 130 7.24 -25.69 20.31
C ASP A 130 6.30 -24.54 19.94
N THR A 131 6.41 -23.41 20.63
CA THR A 131 5.66 -22.19 20.32
C THR A 131 6.00 -21.70 18.93
N VAL A 132 7.28 -21.60 18.58
CA VAL A 132 7.72 -21.15 17.25
C VAL A 132 7.25 -22.10 16.15
N GLN A 133 7.29 -23.43 16.40
CA GLN A 133 6.77 -24.43 15.45
C GLN A 133 5.27 -24.28 15.22
N GLN A 134 4.49 -24.02 16.28
CA GLN A 134 3.05 -23.77 16.15
C GLN A 134 2.77 -22.53 15.30
N TYR A 135 3.45 -21.41 15.56
CA TYR A 135 3.32 -20.20 14.76
C TYR A 135 3.81 -20.40 13.31
N PHE A 136 4.85 -21.22 13.11
CA PHE A 136 5.31 -21.55 11.77
C PHE A 136 4.26 -22.35 10.98
N SER A 137 3.61 -23.31 11.61
CA SER A 137 2.54 -24.08 10.98
C SER A 137 1.36 -23.19 10.59
N ASP A 138 1.00 -22.24 11.45
CA ASP A 138 -0.05 -21.25 11.18
C ASP A 138 0.34 -20.31 10.03
N TYR A 139 1.56 -19.80 10.06
CA TYR A 139 2.11 -18.94 8.99
C TYR A 139 2.22 -19.69 7.67
N PHE A 140 2.65 -20.94 7.68
CA PHE A 140 2.75 -21.78 6.47
C PHE A 140 1.37 -22.05 5.85
N MET A 141 0.37 -22.26 6.70
CA MET A 141 -1.00 -22.51 6.25
C MET A 141 -1.71 -21.25 5.72
N TRP A 142 -1.52 -20.10 6.37
CA TRP A 142 -2.33 -18.90 6.12
C TRP A 142 -1.57 -17.75 5.50
N GLY A 143 -0.23 -17.79 5.52
CA GLY A 143 0.62 -16.71 5.02
C GLY A 143 0.79 -15.56 6.00
N GLY A 144 1.42 -14.49 5.52
CA GLY A 144 1.84 -13.34 6.33
C GLY A 144 1.01 -12.08 6.12
N PHE A 145 -0.22 -12.15 5.61
CA PHE A 145 -1.05 -10.96 5.48
C PHE A 145 -1.40 -10.38 6.86
N PRO A 146 -1.08 -9.09 7.13
CA PRO A 146 -1.32 -8.47 8.44
C PRO A 146 -2.78 -8.58 8.90
N GLU A 147 -3.72 -8.46 7.99
CA GLU A 147 -5.15 -8.53 8.24
C GLU A 147 -5.57 -9.87 8.82
N LEU A 148 -4.90 -10.97 8.44
CA LEU A 148 -5.23 -12.31 8.92
C LEU A 148 -4.99 -12.51 10.43
N LEU A 149 -4.22 -11.61 11.06
CA LEU A 149 -4.09 -11.60 12.52
C LEU A 149 -5.38 -11.17 13.22
N LEU A 150 -6.23 -10.41 12.51
CA LEU A 150 -7.47 -9.83 13.05
C LEU A 150 -8.71 -10.67 12.71
N TYR A 151 -8.63 -11.56 11.71
CA TYR A 151 -9.79 -12.32 11.22
C TYR A 151 -9.86 -13.73 11.78
N ARG A 152 -11.04 -14.08 12.29
CA ARG A 152 -11.35 -15.45 12.75
C ARG A 152 -11.48 -16.43 11.58
N TYR A 153 -12.07 -16.00 10.46
CA TYR A 153 -12.37 -16.84 9.31
C TYR A 153 -11.33 -16.60 8.19
N LYS A 154 -10.09 -16.99 8.46
CA LYS A 154 -8.94 -16.77 7.57
C LYS A 154 -9.17 -17.29 6.15
N ARG A 155 -9.77 -18.50 6.02
CA ARG A 155 -10.03 -19.11 4.71
C ARG A 155 -11.00 -18.31 3.84
N GLN A 156 -12.07 -17.80 4.44
CA GLN A 156 -13.06 -16.99 3.71
C GLN A 156 -12.45 -15.68 3.24
N TRP A 157 -11.64 -15.05 4.10
CA TRP A 157 -10.93 -13.83 3.76
C TRP A 157 -9.94 -14.06 2.60
N LEU A 158 -9.14 -15.14 2.65
CA LEU A 158 -8.20 -15.48 1.57
C LEU A 158 -8.91 -15.80 0.26
N ASN A 159 -10.06 -16.47 0.29
CA ASN A 159 -10.86 -16.73 -0.91
C ASN A 159 -11.35 -15.42 -1.52
N GLY A 160 -11.88 -14.50 -0.70
CA GLY A 160 -12.30 -13.17 -1.17
C GLY A 160 -11.15 -12.35 -1.75
N LEU A 161 -9.97 -12.39 -1.12
CA LEU A 161 -8.77 -11.74 -1.64
C LEU A 161 -8.33 -12.36 -2.98
N TYR A 162 -8.32 -13.69 -3.08
CA TYR A 162 -8.00 -14.41 -4.31
C TYR A 162 -8.96 -14.02 -5.45
N GLU A 163 -10.27 -14.01 -5.19
CA GLU A 163 -11.24 -13.59 -6.19
C GLU A 163 -11.01 -12.13 -6.62
N LYS A 164 -10.79 -11.22 -5.68
CA LYS A 164 -10.48 -9.81 -5.98
C LYS A 164 -9.25 -9.69 -6.88
N ILE A 165 -8.16 -10.40 -6.55
CA ILE A 165 -6.93 -10.36 -7.35
C ILE A 165 -7.15 -11.00 -8.72
N VAL A 166 -7.73 -12.19 -8.79
CA VAL A 166 -7.92 -12.91 -10.07
C VAL A 166 -8.94 -12.21 -10.95
N LEU A 167 -10.11 -11.87 -10.43
CA LEU A 167 -11.17 -11.24 -11.22
C LEU A 167 -10.89 -9.76 -11.51
N GLY A 168 -10.46 -9.00 -10.51
CA GLY A 168 -10.19 -7.58 -10.65
C GLY A 168 -8.86 -7.30 -11.34
N ASP A 169 -7.77 -7.82 -10.78
CA ASP A 169 -6.44 -7.40 -11.23
C ASP A 169 -5.92 -8.17 -12.44
N VAL A 170 -6.20 -9.47 -12.54
CA VAL A 170 -5.68 -10.30 -13.63
C VAL A 170 -6.63 -10.32 -14.82
N ILE A 171 -7.90 -10.64 -14.61
CA ILE A 171 -8.87 -10.83 -15.70
C ILE A 171 -9.27 -9.49 -16.33
N GLN A 172 -9.80 -8.58 -15.54
CA GLN A 172 -10.28 -7.30 -16.06
C GLN A 172 -9.17 -6.45 -16.68
N ARG A 173 -8.02 -6.32 -16.00
CA ARG A 173 -6.92 -5.47 -16.46
C ARG A 173 -6.24 -6.00 -17.71
N ASN A 174 -6.17 -7.32 -17.89
CA ASN A 174 -5.53 -7.92 -19.06
C ASN A 174 -6.52 -8.33 -20.16
N GLY A 175 -7.80 -8.06 -19.99
CA GLY A 175 -8.83 -8.40 -20.97
C GLY A 175 -8.93 -9.90 -21.26
N ILE A 176 -8.70 -10.74 -20.27
CA ILE A 176 -8.67 -12.19 -20.43
C ILE A 176 -10.10 -12.70 -20.61
N LYS A 177 -10.38 -13.28 -21.76
CA LYS A 177 -11.71 -13.78 -22.12
C LYS A 177 -12.02 -15.18 -21.55
N ASN A 178 -10.98 -15.96 -21.22
CA ASN A 178 -11.14 -17.31 -20.69
C ASN A 178 -10.79 -17.36 -19.20
N GLU A 179 -11.77 -17.05 -18.36
CA GLU A 179 -11.63 -17.06 -16.90
C GLU A 179 -11.36 -18.46 -16.33
N GLN A 180 -11.86 -19.51 -17.00
CA GLN A 180 -11.72 -20.88 -16.53
C GLN A 180 -10.27 -21.36 -16.55
N ALA A 181 -9.44 -20.85 -17.47
CA ALA A 181 -8.03 -21.21 -17.56
C ALA A 181 -7.18 -20.69 -16.39
N LEU A 182 -7.69 -19.71 -15.62
CA LEU A 182 -6.99 -19.13 -14.45
C LEU A 182 -7.45 -19.73 -13.11
N ARG A 183 -8.52 -20.55 -13.13
CA ARG A 183 -9.09 -21.20 -11.93
C ARG A 183 -8.54 -22.62 -11.71
N LEU A 184 -7.49 -23.02 -12.47
CA LEU A 184 -6.78 -24.28 -12.28
C LEU A 184 -5.74 -24.16 -11.18
#